data_b51adff3657efd284b9de34267305689
#
_entry.id   b51adff3657efd284b9de34267305689
#
_cell.length_a   1.000
_cell.length_b   1.000
_cell.length_c   1.000
_cell.angle_alpha   90.00
_cell.angle_beta   90.00
_cell.angle_gamma   90.00
#
_symmetry.space_group_name_H-M   'P 1'
#
loop_
_entity.id
_entity.type
_entity.pdbx_description
1 polymer ?
#
loop_
_entity_poly.entity_id
_entity_poly.type
_entity_poly.pdbx_seq_one_letter_code
_entity_poly.pdbx_strand_id
1 'polypeptide(L)'
;HHLSGGMRQRVLIAMAFSSEPGIIIADEPTTALDVSVQRRVLRLIRDLQKERNTTILLVTHDLGIVRKMADRVAVMQQGEIVELKETEALFENPSHSYTKQLLDAEPSGTALAPVHDAPRVILASDLKVHFPIKAGLMRRVVDHVRAVDGITLEVREGQTVGVVGESGSGKTTLGLALLRLISSNGPIEFDGGSIEELRTKQLRPLRREMQIVFQDPYGSLSPRMSIAQIIAEGLKVHGIGESAEARDEMIIQVMEEVGLDPNTRHRYPHEFSGGQ
;
A
#
# COMPACT_ATOMS: atom_id res chain seq x y z
N HIS A 1 2.88 23.96 -0.20
CA HIS A 1 3.33 22.56 -0.04
C HIS A 1 3.25 22.01 1.41
N HIS A 2 2.39 22.58 2.31
CA HIS A 2 2.34 22.20 3.74
C HIS A 2 1.02 21.50 4.15
N LEU A 3 0.14 21.16 3.21
CA LEU A 3 -1.12 20.51 3.55
C LEU A 3 -0.98 18.98 3.54
N SER A 4 -1.44 18.32 4.61
CA SER A 4 -1.58 16.87 4.65
C SER A 4 -2.60 16.37 3.60
N GLY A 5 -2.57 15.08 3.25
CA GLY A 5 -3.53 14.49 2.32
C GLY A 5 -4.98 14.77 2.71
N GLY A 6 -5.31 14.58 3.98
CA GLY A 6 -6.66 14.87 4.49
C GLY A 6 -7.03 16.36 4.47
N MET A 7 -6.07 17.28 4.64
CA MET A 7 -6.35 18.71 4.48
C MET A 7 -6.62 19.07 3.02
N ARG A 8 -5.85 18.54 2.08
CA ARG A 8 -6.10 18.72 0.65
C ARG A 8 -7.48 18.20 0.25
N GLN A 9 -7.85 17.02 0.74
CA GLN A 9 -9.17 16.43 0.46
C GLN A 9 -10.31 17.30 1.01
N ARG A 10 -10.17 17.86 2.22
CA ARG A 10 -11.17 18.79 2.76
C ARG A 10 -11.29 20.08 1.95
N VAL A 11 -10.20 20.59 1.38
CA VAL A 11 -10.25 21.76 0.48
C VAL A 11 -11.02 21.42 -0.79
N LEU A 12 -10.80 20.22 -1.39
CA LEU A 12 -11.56 19.77 -2.56
C LEU A 12 -13.05 19.61 -2.25
N ILE A 13 -13.40 19.04 -1.09
CA ILE A 13 -14.79 18.92 -0.64
C ILE A 13 -15.41 20.31 -0.44
N ALA A 14 -14.72 21.22 0.25
CA ALA A 14 -15.20 22.58 0.44
C ALA A 14 -15.42 23.30 -0.89
N MET A 15 -14.53 23.11 -1.86
CA MET A 15 -14.67 23.64 -3.21
C MET A 15 -15.91 23.06 -3.92
N ALA A 16 -16.14 21.73 -3.84
CA ALA A 16 -17.28 21.08 -4.46
C ALA A 16 -18.61 21.53 -3.86
N PHE A 17 -18.68 21.75 -2.53
CA PHE A 17 -19.90 22.21 -1.85
C PHE A 17 -20.10 23.73 -1.87
N SER A 18 -19.10 24.53 -2.28
CA SER A 18 -19.18 26.01 -2.22
C SER A 18 -20.23 26.61 -3.14
N SER A 19 -20.59 25.91 -4.22
CA SER A 19 -21.62 26.35 -5.19
C SER A 19 -23.02 25.78 -4.88
N GLU A 20 -23.21 25.14 -3.73
CA GLU A 20 -24.48 24.52 -3.32
C GLU A 20 -25.09 23.60 -4.40
N PRO A 21 -24.33 22.61 -4.90
CA PRO A 21 -24.76 21.78 -6.03
C PRO A 21 -25.88 20.83 -5.63
N GLY A 22 -26.80 20.53 -6.56
CA GLY A 22 -27.82 19.49 -6.37
C GLY A 22 -27.27 18.07 -6.39
N ILE A 23 -26.11 17.85 -7.06
CA ILE A 23 -25.42 16.57 -7.14
C ILE A 23 -23.91 16.76 -7.03
N ILE A 24 -23.25 15.83 -6.33
CA ILE A 24 -21.78 15.70 -6.28
C ILE A 24 -21.39 14.30 -6.73
N ILE A 25 -20.42 14.21 -7.63
CA ILE A 25 -19.76 12.97 -7.99
C ILE A 25 -18.46 12.91 -7.17
N ALA A 26 -18.36 11.96 -6.27
CA ALA A 26 -17.20 11.72 -5.42
C ALA A 26 -16.46 10.48 -5.95
N ASP A 27 -15.41 10.71 -6.73
CA ASP A 27 -14.58 9.67 -7.32
C ASP A 27 -13.41 9.36 -6.39
N GLU A 28 -13.45 8.19 -5.77
CA GLU A 28 -12.47 7.70 -4.79
C GLU A 28 -12.06 8.75 -3.73
N PRO A 29 -13.01 9.37 -3.02
CA PRO A 29 -12.72 10.55 -2.20
C PRO A 29 -11.81 10.28 -1.01
N THR A 30 -11.46 9.04 -0.74
CA THR A 30 -10.65 8.62 0.41
C THR A 30 -9.40 7.83 0.02
N THR A 31 -9.11 7.70 -1.26
CA THR A 31 -7.89 7.02 -1.75
C THR A 31 -6.64 7.70 -1.20
N ALA A 32 -5.67 6.91 -0.78
CA ALA A 32 -4.42 7.35 -0.15
C ALA A 32 -4.56 8.09 1.21
N LEU A 33 -5.73 8.01 1.86
CA LEU A 33 -5.91 8.50 3.23
C LEU A 33 -5.79 7.35 4.25
N ASP A 34 -5.27 7.65 5.43
CA ASP A 34 -5.32 6.72 6.54
C ASP A 34 -6.76 6.54 7.07
N VAL A 35 -7.02 5.42 7.74
CA VAL A 35 -8.36 5.01 8.19
C VAL A 35 -9.03 6.09 9.07
N SER A 36 -8.26 6.81 9.89
CA SER A 36 -8.81 7.83 10.79
C SER A 36 -9.24 9.08 10.03
N VAL A 37 -8.45 9.50 9.05
CA VAL A 37 -8.75 10.63 8.16
C VAL A 37 -9.87 10.25 7.20
N GLN A 38 -9.84 9.04 6.62
CA GLN A 38 -10.92 8.50 5.78
C GLN A 38 -12.27 8.58 6.49
N ARG A 39 -12.36 8.07 7.72
CA ARG A 39 -13.60 8.14 8.52
C ARG A 39 -14.09 9.58 8.74
N ARG A 40 -13.17 10.51 9.01
CA ARG A 40 -13.51 11.93 9.20
C ARG A 40 -14.00 12.58 7.91
N VAL A 41 -13.39 12.26 6.77
CA VAL A 41 -13.79 12.76 5.44
C VAL A 41 -15.17 12.23 5.04
N LEU A 42 -15.43 10.93 5.19
CA LEU A 42 -16.70 10.32 4.88
C LEU A 42 -17.84 10.87 5.77
N ARG A 43 -17.56 11.08 7.06
CA ARG A 43 -18.51 11.72 7.97
C ARG A 43 -18.83 13.15 7.51
N LEU A 44 -17.82 13.95 7.18
CA LEU A 44 -18.00 15.30 6.67
C LEU A 44 -18.88 15.33 5.42
N ILE A 45 -18.61 14.45 4.45
CA ILE A 45 -19.42 14.33 3.22
C ILE A 45 -20.88 14.01 3.57
N ARG A 46 -21.12 13.06 4.47
CA ARG A 46 -22.49 12.68 4.92
C ARG A 46 -23.20 13.82 5.65
N ASP A 47 -22.51 14.55 6.51
CA ASP A 47 -23.07 15.66 7.28
C ASP A 47 -23.47 16.80 6.31
N LEU A 48 -22.59 17.15 5.37
CA LEU A 48 -22.87 18.15 4.33
C LEU A 48 -24.00 17.71 3.38
N GLN A 49 -24.05 16.43 3.02
CA GLN A 49 -25.15 15.86 2.23
C GLN A 49 -26.52 16.10 2.90
N LYS A 50 -26.61 15.79 4.20
CA LYS A 50 -27.84 15.97 4.98
C LYS A 50 -28.22 17.44 5.15
N GLU A 51 -27.22 18.28 5.49
CA GLU A 51 -27.42 19.71 5.73
C GLU A 51 -27.87 20.45 4.47
N ARG A 52 -27.31 20.09 3.32
CA ARG A 52 -27.54 20.74 2.03
C ARG A 52 -28.56 20.01 1.13
N ASN A 53 -29.06 18.86 1.57
CA ASN A 53 -29.93 17.98 0.77
C ASN A 53 -29.35 17.67 -0.63
N THR A 54 -28.04 17.46 -0.70
CA THR A 54 -27.30 17.21 -1.94
C THR A 54 -27.31 15.72 -2.27
N THR A 55 -27.51 15.35 -3.52
CA THR A 55 -27.38 13.97 -4.00
C THR A 55 -25.90 13.63 -4.20
N ILE A 56 -25.47 12.43 -3.80
CA ILE A 56 -24.09 11.99 -3.99
C ILE A 56 -24.05 10.74 -4.86
N LEU A 57 -23.25 10.77 -5.91
CA LEU A 57 -22.78 9.59 -6.64
C LEU A 57 -21.37 9.27 -6.14
N LEU A 58 -21.26 8.20 -5.35
CA LEU A 58 -19.98 7.74 -4.81
C LEU A 58 -19.39 6.66 -5.72
N VAL A 59 -18.23 6.90 -6.27
CA VAL A 59 -17.43 5.92 -7.02
C VAL A 59 -16.31 5.45 -6.11
N THR A 60 -16.20 4.14 -5.87
CA THR A 60 -15.18 3.55 -5.01
C THR A 60 -15.06 2.05 -5.25
N HIS A 61 -13.88 1.50 -4.98
CA HIS A 61 -13.64 0.06 -4.92
C HIS A 61 -13.74 -0.52 -3.50
N ASP A 62 -13.94 0.32 -2.49
CA ASP A 62 -14.05 -0.09 -1.08
C ASP A 62 -15.51 -0.43 -0.72
N LEU A 63 -15.83 -1.72 -0.71
CA LEU A 63 -17.15 -2.24 -0.39
C LEU A 63 -17.58 -1.89 1.05
N GLY A 64 -16.64 -1.80 1.98
CA GLY A 64 -16.88 -1.39 3.36
C GLY A 64 -17.35 0.08 3.46
N ILE A 65 -16.89 0.96 2.57
CA ILE A 65 -17.41 2.33 2.44
C ILE A 65 -18.82 2.31 1.83
N VAL A 66 -18.99 1.57 0.74
CA VAL A 66 -20.29 1.44 0.05
C VAL A 66 -21.37 1.02 1.04
N ARG A 67 -21.13 -0.05 1.80
CA ARG A 67 -22.07 -0.58 2.80
C ARG A 67 -22.50 0.45 3.86
N LYS A 68 -21.63 1.42 4.17
CA LYS A 68 -21.89 2.44 5.20
C LYS A 68 -22.47 3.74 4.67
N MET A 69 -22.28 4.02 3.38
CA MET A 69 -22.56 5.34 2.81
C MET A 69 -23.68 5.34 1.76
N ALA A 70 -23.82 4.26 1.00
CA ALA A 70 -24.73 4.21 -0.14
C ALA A 70 -26.08 3.57 0.21
N ASP A 71 -27.15 4.11 -0.33
CA ASP A 71 -28.50 3.53 -0.24
C ASP A 71 -28.66 2.41 -1.28
N ARG A 72 -28.10 2.61 -2.47
CA ARG A 72 -28.14 1.67 -3.60
C ARG A 72 -26.76 1.50 -4.20
N VAL A 73 -26.48 0.32 -4.73
CA VAL A 73 -25.19 -0.04 -5.32
C VAL A 73 -25.36 -0.50 -6.76
N ALA A 74 -24.59 0.10 -7.66
CA ALA A 74 -24.40 -0.36 -9.02
C ALA A 74 -23.02 -1.01 -9.13
N VAL A 75 -22.98 -2.30 -9.44
CA VAL A 75 -21.73 -3.03 -9.71
C VAL A 75 -21.42 -2.95 -11.19
N MET A 76 -20.21 -2.49 -11.52
CA MET A 76 -19.75 -2.34 -12.90
C MET A 76 -18.67 -3.36 -13.24
N GLN A 77 -18.76 -3.95 -14.44
CA GLN A 77 -17.74 -4.81 -15.02
C GLN A 77 -17.64 -4.53 -16.52
N GLN A 78 -16.43 -4.34 -17.04
CA GLN A 78 -16.17 -4.09 -18.47
C GLN A 78 -17.00 -2.98 -19.12
N GLY A 79 -17.33 -1.93 -18.35
CA GLY A 79 -18.12 -0.78 -18.83
C GLY A 79 -19.62 -0.94 -18.71
N GLU A 80 -20.13 -2.08 -18.23
CA GLU A 80 -21.55 -2.38 -18.06
C GLU A 80 -21.94 -2.47 -16.58
N ILE A 81 -23.17 -2.07 -16.26
CA ILE A 81 -23.75 -2.32 -14.93
C ILE A 81 -24.29 -3.75 -14.93
N VAL A 82 -23.61 -4.64 -14.22
CA VAL A 82 -23.97 -6.06 -14.14
C VAL A 82 -24.97 -6.36 -13.02
N GLU A 83 -25.04 -5.51 -11.99
CA GLU A 83 -26.01 -5.63 -10.91
C GLU A 83 -26.33 -4.26 -10.32
N LEU A 84 -27.61 -3.98 -10.00
CA LEU A 84 -28.10 -2.77 -9.35
C LEU A 84 -29.14 -3.14 -8.31
N LYS A 85 -28.83 -2.90 -7.03
CA LYS A 85 -29.70 -3.24 -5.89
C LYS A 85 -29.60 -2.21 -4.77
N GLU A 86 -30.55 -2.27 -3.82
CA GLU A 86 -30.41 -1.68 -2.49
C GLU A 86 -29.18 -2.30 -1.79
N THR A 87 -28.47 -1.50 -1.01
CA THR A 87 -27.18 -1.90 -0.46
C THR A 87 -27.26 -3.18 0.37
N GLU A 88 -28.18 -3.25 1.33
CA GLU A 88 -28.31 -4.46 2.19
C GLU A 88 -28.64 -5.70 1.35
N ALA A 89 -29.57 -5.58 0.40
CA ALA A 89 -29.99 -6.69 -0.45
C ALA A 89 -28.82 -7.20 -1.34
N LEU A 90 -27.94 -6.30 -1.79
CA LEU A 90 -26.78 -6.68 -2.59
C LEU A 90 -25.76 -7.47 -1.75
N PHE A 91 -25.49 -7.04 -0.51
CA PHE A 91 -24.53 -7.70 0.38
C PHE A 91 -25.03 -9.02 0.95
N GLU A 92 -26.36 -9.15 1.17
CA GLU A 92 -26.96 -10.38 1.70
C GLU A 92 -27.21 -11.42 0.62
N ASN A 93 -27.62 -11.00 -0.57
CA ASN A 93 -28.01 -11.90 -1.66
C ASN A 93 -27.58 -11.38 -3.03
N PRO A 94 -26.25 -11.41 -3.32
CA PRO A 94 -25.72 -11.03 -4.63
C PRO A 94 -26.19 -12.00 -5.70
N SER A 95 -26.66 -11.50 -6.83
CA SER A 95 -27.18 -12.33 -7.92
C SER A 95 -26.11 -12.62 -8.95
N HIS A 96 -25.33 -11.61 -9.35
CA HIS A 96 -24.33 -11.74 -10.40
C HIS A 96 -23.05 -12.43 -9.89
N SER A 97 -22.44 -13.29 -10.72
CA SER A 97 -21.22 -14.03 -10.35
C SER A 97 -20.05 -13.11 -10.01
N TYR A 98 -19.90 -12.00 -10.73
CA TYR A 98 -18.85 -11.03 -10.47
C TYR A 98 -19.05 -10.31 -9.12
N THR A 99 -20.29 -9.97 -8.76
CA THR A 99 -20.61 -9.39 -7.44
C THR A 99 -20.20 -10.34 -6.32
N LYS A 100 -20.51 -11.64 -6.48
CA LYS A 100 -20.08 -12.67 -5.52
C LYS A 100 -18.56 -12.73 -5.39
N GLN A 101 -17.84 -12.74 -6.52
CA GLN A 101 -16.38 -12.71 -6.52
C GLN A 101 -15.81 -11.48 -5.82
N LEU A 102 -16.40 -10.29 -6.02
CA LEU A 102 -15.96 -9.07 -5.35
C LEU A 102 -16.16 -9.14 -3.83
N LEU A 103 -17.29 -9.68 -3.38
CA LEU A 103 -17.57 -9.84 -1.94
C LEU A 103 -16.70 -10.92 -1.31
N ASP A 104 -16.45 -12.03 -2.01
CA ASP A 104 -15.60 -13.11 -1.56
C ASP A 104 -14.11 -12.72 -1.52
N ALA A 105 -13.72 -11.69 -2.30
CA ALA A 105 -12.35 -11.18 -2.33
C ALA A 105 -12.01 -10.30 -1.10
N GLU A 106 -12.98 -9.89 -0.29
CA GLU A 106 -12.67 -9.21 0.97
C GLU A 106 -11.89 -10.16 1.89
N PRO A 107 -10.73 -9.74 2.42
CA PRO A 107 -9.94 -10.58 3.31
C PRO A 107 -10.79 -11.02 4.51
N SER A 108 -11.02 -12.31 4.63
CA SER A 108 -11.80 -12.92 5.69
C SER A 108 -10.98 -13.97 6.44
N GLY A 109 -11.41 -14.34 7.65
CA GLY A 109 -10.74 -15.33 8.47
C GLY A 109 -9.96 -14.73 9.64
N THR A 110 -9.25 -15.60 10.34
CA THR A 110 -8.41 -15.25 11.50
C THR A 110 -6.94 -15.49 11.15
N ALA A 111 -6.07 -14.64 11.69
CA ALA A 111 -4.63 -14.87 11.58
C ALA A 111 -4.27 -16.25 12.14
N LEU A 112 -3.34 -16.93 11.45
CA LEU A 112 -2.79 -18.18 11.99
C LEU A 112 -2.16 -17.92 13.34
N ALA A 113 -2.37 -18.85 14.28
CA ALA A 113 -1.73 -18.75 15.58
C ALA A 113 -0.21 -18.74 15.41
N PRO A 114 0.52 -17.78 16.01
CA PRO A 114 1.97 -17.74 15.90
C PRO A 114 2.57 -19.01 16.54
N VAL A 115 3.54 -19.60 15.87
CA VAL A 115 4.35 -20.69 16.43
C VAL A 115 5.29 -20.05 17.47
N HIS A 116 5.03 -20.27 18.76
CA HIS A 116 5.75 -19.60 19.86
C HIS A 116 7.27 -19.82 19.83
N ASP A 117 7.72 -20.97 19.34
CA ASP A 117 9.14 -21.36 19.30
C ASP A 117 9.77 -21.18 17.92
N ALA A 118 9.08 -20.52 16.96
CA ALA A 118 9.64 -20.26 15.65
C ALA A 118 10.89 -19.35 15.76
N PRO A 119 11.94 -19.59 14.94
CA PRO A 119 13.14 -18.76 14.93
C PRO A 119 12.81 -17.28 14.69
N ARG A 120 13.60 -16.40 15.29
CA ARG A 120 13.51 -14.96 15.00
C ARG A 120 14.15 -14.67 13.65
N VAL A 121 13.38 -14.08 12.74
CA VAL A 121 13.87 -13.65 11.43
C VAL A 121 14.43 -12.23 11.52
N ILE A 122 13.72 -11.33 12.22
CA ILE A 122 14.20 -9.96 12.41
C ILE A 122 13.96 -9.50 13.84
N LEU A 123 14.93 -8.80 14.40
CA LEU A 123 14.85 -8.12 15.68
C LEU A 123 15.45 -6.73 15.54
N ALA A 124 14.69 -5.71 15.88
CA ALA A 124 15.19 -4.36 16.07
C ALA A 124 15.03 -3.97 17.54
N SER A 125 16.05 -3.35 18.11
CA SER A 125 16.02 -2.91 19.51
C SER A 125 16.35 -1.43 19.61
N ASP A 126 15.49 -0.65 20.29
CA ASP A 126 15.63 0.80 20.46
C ASP A 126 15.96 1.53 19.14
N LEU A 127 15.32 1.10 18.04
CA LEU A 127 15.61 1.60 16.70
C LEU A 127 15.16 3.05 16.55
N LYS A 128 16.05 3.91 16.04
CA LYS A 128 15.81 5.34 15.86
C LYS A 128 16.15 5.78 14.44
N VAL A 129 15.27 6.55 13.84
CA VAL A 129 15.52 7.26 12.57
C VAL A 129 15.16 8.72 12.76
N HIS A 130 16.18 9.55 12.84
CA HIS A 130 16.05 10.99 13.04
C HIS A 130 16.57 11.72 11.81
N PHE A 131 15.71 12.46 11.13
CA PHE A 131 16.09 13.27 9.96
C PHE A 131 16.48 14.69 10.41
N PRO A 132 17.71 15.16 10.11
CA PRO A 132 18.14 16.48 10.52
C PRO A 132 17.42 17.61 9.78
N ILE A 133 16.87 18.57 10.52
CA ILE A 133 16.36 19.82 9.98
C ILE A 133 17.52 20.81 9.91
N LYS A 134 17.84 21.24 8.69
CA LYS A 134 18.95 22.19 8.45
C LYS A 134 18.39 23.57 8.13
N ALA A 135 18.87 24.62 8.82
CA ALA A 135 18.47 26.00 8.59
C ALA A 135 19.70 26.95 8.43
N GLY A 136 19.42 28.13 7.90
CA GLY A 136 20.42 29.17 7.63
C GLY A 136 21.31 28.94 6.42
N LEU A 137 22.11 29.95 6.04
CA LEU A 137 22.99 29.94 4.88
C LEU A 137 24.03 28.82 4.95
N MET A 138 24.49 28.45 6.15
CA MET A 138 25.47 27.39 6.40
C MET A 138 24.83 26.00 6.59
N ARG A 139 23.50 25.83 6.39
CA ARG A 139 22.76 24.58 6.53
C ARG A 139 23.07 23.84 7.85
N ARG A 140 23.17 24.57 8.96
CA ARG A 140 23.40 23.95 10.28
C ARG A 140 22.17 23.17 10.73
N VAL A 141 22.39 22.02 11.37
CA VAL A 141 21.31 21.23 11.98
C VAL A 141 20.76 22.01 13.16
N VAL A 142 19.48 22.33 13.12
CA VAL A 142 18.77 23.09 14.16
C VAL A 142 17.79 22.22 14.95
N ASP A 143 17.33 21.11 14.37
CA ASP A 143 16.40 20.17 14.99
C ASP A 143 16.36 18.85 14.20
N HIS A 144 15.57 17.88 14.66
CA HIS A 144 15.40 16.59 14.00
C HIS A 144 13.91 16.22 13.92
N VAL A 145 13.49 15.70 12.75
CA VAL A 145 12.22 14.97 12.65
C VAL A 145 12.47 13.54 13.13
N ARG A 146 11.89 13.17 14.27
CA ARG A 146 11.96 11.83 14.86
C ARG A 146 10.92 10.92 14.22
N ALA A 147 11.25 10.37 13.06
CA ALA A 147 10.32 9.54 12.30
C ALA A 147 10.14 8.14 12.92
N VAL A 148 11.19 7.61 13.54
CA VAL A 148 11.20 6.41 14.38
C VAL A 148 11.98 6.77 15.63
N ASP A 149 11.45 6.51 16.83
CA ASP A 149 12.08 6.94 18.07
C ASP A 149 11.96 5.86 19.15
N GLY A 150 12.96 4.98 19.19
CA GLY A 150 13.08 3.95 20.23
C GLY A 150 12.15 2.73 20.04
N ILE A 151 11.93 2.29 18.79
CA ILE A 151 11.06 1.14 18.51
C ILE A 151 11.83 -0.17 18.71
N THR A 152 11.23 -1.08 19.48
CA THR A 152 11.65 -2.48 19.56
C THR A 152 10.59 -3.35 18.91
N LEU A 153 11.01 -4.18 17.92
CA LEU A 153 10.13 -5.03 17.13
C LEU A 153 10.82 -6.36 16.84
N GLU A 154 10.08 -7.45 17.04
CA GLU A 154 10.49 -8.80 16.69
C GLU A 154 9.52 -9.40 15.68
N VAL A 155 10.04 -10.10 14.67
CA VAL A 155 9.25 -10.88 13.72
C VAL A 155 9.85 -12.27 13.61
N ARG A 156 9.00 -13.30 13.72
CA ARG A 156 9.40 -14.70 13.68
C ARG A 156 9.07 -15.34 12.33
N GLU A 157 9.69 -16.47 12.05
CA GLU A 157 9.43 -17.25 10.85
C GLU A 157 7.96 -17.60 10.71
N GLY A 158 7.40 -17.42 9.50
CA GLY A 158 5.98 -17.66 9.22
C GLY A 158 5.00 -16.69 9.88
N GLN A 159 5.48 -15.68 10.61
CA GLN A 159 4.63 -14.69 11.27
C GLN A 159 4.36 -13.48 10.39
N THR A 160 3.13 -12.98 10.43
CA THR A 160 2.78 -11.67 9.89
C THR A 160 2.59 -10.67 11.03
N VAL A 161 3.37 -9.59 11.03
CA VAL A 161 3.25 -8.49 11.99
C VAL A 161 2.67 -7.27 11.31
N GLY A 162 1.48 -6.82 11.75
CA GLY A 162 0.83 -5.62 11.25
C GLY A 162 1.31 -4.37 11.97
N VAL A 163 1.87 -3.40 11.22
CA VAL A 163 2.23 -2.07 11.75
C VAL A 163 1.18 -1.06 11.28
N VAL A 164 0.41 -0.51 12.21
CA VAL A 164 -0.70 0.40 11.92
C VAL A 164 -0.46 1.77 12.54
N GLY A 165 -1.08 2.80 11.98
CA GLY A 165 -0.95 4.18 12.48
C GLY A 165 -1.33 5.20 11.40
N GLU A 166 -1.47 6.47 11.79
CA GLU A 166 -1.81 7.58 10.88
C GLU A 166 -0.75 7.81 9.79
N SER A 167 -1.12 8.53 8.73
CA SER A 167 -0.17 8.97 7.70
C SER A 167 0.91 9.85 8.35
N GLY A 168 2.19 9.58 8.02
CA GLY A 168 3.32 10.29 8.64
C GLY A 168 3.76 9.75 10.00
N SER A 169 3.17 8.67 10.54
CA SER A 169 3.57 8.08 11.82
C SER A 169 4.87 7.26 11.78
N GLY A 170 5.58 7.24 10.65
CA GLY A 170 6.88 6.59 10.54
C GLY A 170 6.86 5.12 10.07
N LYS A 171 5.69 4.53 9.72
CA LYS A 171 5.58 3.12 9.31
C LYS A 171 6.50 2.75 8.15
N THR A 172 6.46 3.50 7.06
CA THR A 172 7.35 3.31 5.90
C THR A 172 8.81 3.49 6.28
N THR A 173 9.09 4.50 7.11
CA THR A 173 10.45 4.76 7.61
C THR A 173 10.97 3.58 8.43
N LEU A 174 10.14 2.97 9.28
CA LEU A 174 10.48 1.77 10.03
C LEU A 174 10.82 0.61 9.08
N GLY A 175 9.96 0.30 8.10
CA GLY A 175 10.21 -0.76 7.12
C GLY A 175 11.51 -0.54 6.34
N LEU A 176 11.76 0.68 5.87
CA LEU A 176 13.01 1.02 5.16
C LEU A 176 14.24 0.90 6.06
N ALA A 177 14.13 1.24 7.35
CA ALA A 177 15.22 1.11 8.30
C ALA A 177 15.55 -0.35 8.61
N LEU A 178 14.53 -1.20 8.81
CA LEU A 178 14.69 -2.64 9.01
C LEU A 178 15.42 -3.32 7.84
N LEU A 179 15.15 -2.87 6.61
CA LEU A 179 15.82 -3.34 5.40
C LEU A 179 17.16 -2.65 5.12
N ARG A 180 17.62 -1.76 6.01
CA ARG A 180 18.87 -1.00 5.81
C ARG A 180 18.89 -0.23 4.48
N LEU A 181 17.73 0.24 4.02
CA LEU A 181 17.58 1.13 2.86
C LEU A 181 17.79 2.61 3.24
N ILE A 182 17.62 2.94 4.50
CA ILE A 182 17.95 4.23 5.11
C ILE A 182 18.80 4.03 6.35
N SER A 183 19.52 5.06 6.75
CA SER A 183 20.35 5.03 7.97
C SER A 183 19.45 5.07 9.21
N SER A 184 19.81 4.26 10.20
CA SER A 184 19.16 4.19 11.50
C SER A 184 20.19 4.02 12.61
N ASN A 185 19.81 4.27 13.85
CA ASN A 185 20.58 3.97 15.04
C ASN A 185 19.82 2.91 15.85
N GLY A 186 20.56 2.00 16.47
CA GLY A 186 20.02 0.87 17.22
C GLY A 186 20.30 -0.46 16.53
N PRO A 187 20.45 -1.54 17.31
CA PRO A 187 20.77 -2.87 16.79
C PRO A 187 19.64 -3.41 15.89
N ILE A 188 20.03 -4.02 14.78
CA ILE A 188 19.14 -4.78 13.89
C ILE A 188 19.81 -6.13 13.65
N GLU A 189 19.10 -7.21 14.02
CA GLU A 189 19.48 -8.57 13.72
C GLU A 189 18.58 -9.12 12.61
N PHE A 190 19.17 -9.80 11.65
CA PHE A 190 18.47 -10.55 10.62
C PHE A 190 18.99 -11.98 10.61
N ASP A 191 18.09 -12.94 10.77
CA ASP A 191 18.40 -14.38 10.86
C ASP A 191 19.56 -14.70 11.84
N GLY A 192 19.49 -14.05 13.03
CA GLY A 192 20.49 -14.18 14.10
C GLY A 192 21.81 -13.42 13.85
N GLY A 193 21.97 -12.75 12.71
CA GLY A 193 23.16 -11.95 12.39
C GLY A 193 22.90 -10.46 12.53
N SER A 194 23.84 -9.73 13.16
CA SER A 194 23.80 -8.26 13.25
C SER A 194 24.04 -7.61 11.89
N ILE A 195 23.16 -6.70 11.48
CA ILE A 195 23.22 -6.07 10.15
C ILE A 195 23.39 -4.55 10.18
N GLU A 196 23.30 -3.89 11.34
CA GLU A 196 23.32 -2.42 11.47
C GLU A 196 24.61 -1.79 10.97
N GLU A 197 25.76 -2.45 11.11
CA GLU A 197 27.07 -1.93 10.68
C GLU A 197 27.52 -2.44 9.31
N LEU A 198 26.75 -3.35 8.70
CA LEU A 198 27.14 -3.93 7.41
C LEU A 198 27.15 -2.87 6.30
N ARG A 199 28.20 -2.90 5.47
CA ARG A 199 28.30 -2.08 4.27
C ARG A 199 27.44 -2.64 3.13
N THR A 200 27.12 -1.81 2.14
CA THR A 200 26.28 -2.19 0.99
C THR A 200 26.70 -3.50 0.31
N LYS A 201 28.01 -3.76 0.17
CA LYS A 201 28.50 -5.02 -0.42
C LYS A 201 28.17 -6.25 0.42
N GLN A 202 28.19 -6.10 1.75
CA GLN A 202 27.90 -7.17 2.71
C GLN A 202 26.38 -7.39 2.85
N LEU A 203 25.57 -6.33 2.70
CA LEU A 203 24.11 -6.41 2.68
C LEU A 203 23.56 -7.02 1.39
N ARG A 204 24.30 -6.95 0.27
CA ARG A 204 23.80 -7.40 -1.03
C ARG A 204 23.33 -8.86 -1.05
N PRO A 205 24.05 -9.85 -0.48
CA PRO A 205 23.55 -11.22 -0.38
C PRO A 205 22.25 -11.30 0.43
N LEU A 206 22.17 -10.59 1.56
CA LEU A 206 21.00 -10.61 2.44
C LEU A 206 19.76 -9.98 1.79
N ARG A 207 19.93 -9.05 0.85
CA ARG A 207 18.82 -8.44 0.10
C ARG A 207 18.09 -9.42 -0.81
N ARG A 208 18.65 -10.59 -1.08
CA ARG A 208 17.93 -11.68 -1.71
C ARG A 208 16.83 -12.23 -0.82
N GLU A 209 17.09 -12.29 0.49
CA GLU A 209 16.20 -12.83 1.51
C GLU A 209 15.24 -11.76 2.08
N MET A 210 15.56 -10.47 1.86
CA MET A 210 14.76 -9.33 2.36
C MET A 210 14.22 -8.52 1.18
N GLN A 211 12.93 -8.53 0.95
CA GLN A 211 12.28 -7.83 -0.15
C GLN A 211 11.26 -6.81 0.36
N ILE A 212 10.90 -5.85 -0.48
CA ILE A 212 9.90 -4.83 -0.18
C ILE A 212 8.91 -4.68 -1.33
N VAL A 213 7.63 -4.57 -0.97
CA VAL A 213 6.56 -4.14 -1.88
C VAL A 213 6.18 -2.72 -1.48
N PHE A 214 6.38 -1.77 -2.39
CA PHE A 214 6.06 -0.36 -2.14
C PHE A 214 4.57 -0.07 -2.32
N GLN A 215 4.09 0.97 -1.66
CA GLN A 215 2.69 1.42 -1.72
C GLN A 215 2.29 1.93 -3.12
N ASP A 216 3.22 2.59 -3.85
CA ASP A 216 2.98 3.12 -5.19
C ASP A 216 3.59 2.16 -6.23
N PRO A 217 2.78 1.35 -6.92
CA PRO A 217 3.30 0.43 -7.92
C PRO A 217 3.89 1.15 -9.13
N TYR A 218 3.29 2.26 -9.58
CA TYR A 218 3.79 2.98 -10.75
C TYR A 218 5.09 3.73 -10.47
N GLY A 219 5.19 4.38 -9.32
CA GLY A 219 6.42 5.07 -8.90
C GLY A 219 7.57 4.12 -8.57
N SER A 220 7.27 2.84 -8.31
CA SER A 220 8.25 1.82 -7.94
C SER A 220 8.84 1.09 -9.14
N LEU A 221 8.18 1.13 -10.29
CA LEU A 221 8.59 0.43 -11.50
C LEU A 221 9.22 1.40 -12.51
N SER A 222 10.25 0.96 -13.22
CA SER A 222 10.85 1.75 -14.29
C SER A 222 9.88 1.84 -15.49
N PRO A 223 9.41 3.05 -15.88
CA PRO A 223 8.49 3.18 -17.01
C PRO A 223 9.13 2.88 -18.37
N ARG A 224 10.46 2.71 -18.41
CA ARG A 224 11.25 2.46 -19.63
C ARG A 224 11.63 1.00 -19.81
N MET A 225 11.26 0.14 -18.87
CA MET A 225 11.56 -1.30 -18.90
C MET A 225 10.26 -2.07 -19.05
N SER A 226 10.29 -3.17 -19.82
CA SER A 226 9.18 -4.12 -19.86
C SER A 226 9.06 -4.89 -18.53
N ILE A 227 7.92 -5.48 -18.27
CA ILE A 227 7.69 -6.31 -17.07
C ILE A 227 8.74 -7.42 -16.95
N ALA A 228 9.03 -8.11 -18.05
CA ALA A 228 10.09 -9.13 -18.06
C ALA A 228 11.47 -8.55 -17.68
N GLN A 229 11.81 -7.37 -18.16
CA GLN A 229 13.09 -6.72 -17.82
C GLN A 229 13.16 -6.33 -16.34
N ILE A 230 12.05 -5.83 -15.78
CA ILE A 230 11.96 -5.43 -14.36
C ILE A 230 12.13 -6.66 -13.47
N ILE A 231 11.40 -7.76 -13.74
CA ILE A 231 11.51 -9.00 -12.97
C ILE A 231 12.92 -9.62 -13.13
N ALA A 232 13.45 -9.61 -14.36
CA ALA A 232 14.78 -10.16 -14.64
C ALA A 232 15.92 -9.40 -13.93
N GLU A 233 15.73 -8.12 -13.56
CA GLU A 233 16.78 -7.33 -12.92
C GLU A 233 17.22 -7.95 -11.59
N GLY A 234 16.27 -8.34 -10.74
CA GLY A 234 16.54 -9.02 -9.48
C GLY A 234 17.28 -10.36 -9.68
N LEU A 235 16.83 -11.15 -10.64
CA LEU A 235 17.46 -12.42 -10.98
C LEU A 235 18.92 -12.23 -11.43
N LYS A 236 19.19 -11.25 -12.29
CA LYS A 236 20.53 -10.93 -12.77
C LYS A 236 21.44 -10.40 -11.66
N VAL A 237 20.94 -9.50 -10.81
CA VAL A 237 21.71 -8.92 -9.71
C VAL A 237 22.18 -9.97 -8.71
N HIS A 238 21.35 -11.01 -8.48
CA HIS A 238 21.65 -12.08 -7.55
C HIS A 238 22.23 -13.35 -8.22
N GLY A 239 22.47 -13.33 -9.55
CA GLY A 239 23.02 -14.47 -10.27
C GLY A 239 22.09 -15.68 -10.33
N ILE A 240 20.77 -15.46 -10.32
CA ILE A 240 19.75 -16.49 -10.37
C ILE A 240 19.44 -16.80 -11.83
N GLY A 241 19.34 -18.08 -12.18
CA GLY A 241 19.15 -18.56 -13.55
C GLY A 241 20.47 -18.56 -14.36
N GLU A 242 20.86 -19.73 -14.85
CA GLU A 242 22.16 -19.93 -15.51
C GLU A 242 22.18 -19.31 -16.92
N SER A 243 21.04 -19.22 -17.59
CA SER A 243 20.90 -18.67 -18.95
C SER A 243 19.79 -17.64 -19.06
N ALA A 244 19.66 -17.00 -20.21
CA ALA A 244 18.56 -16.09 -20.50
C ALA A 244 17.22 -16.84 -20.58
N GLU A 245 17.23 -18.01 -21.15
CA GLU A 245 16.08 -18.91 -21.29
C GLU A 245 15.58 -19.37 -19.92
N ALA A 246 16.49 -19.82 -19.03
CA ALA A 246 16.11 -20.22 -17.67
C ALA A 246 15.51 -19.06 -16.87
N ARG A 247 15.99 -17.84 -17.07
CA ARG A 247 15.37 -16.65 -16.44
C ARG A 247 14.00 -16.32 -17.03
N ASP A 248 13.80 -16.49 -18.35
CA ASP A 248 12.49 -16.25 -18.98
C ASP A 248 11.44 -17.26 -18.46
N GLU A 249 11.82 -18.53 -18.29
CA GLU A 249 10.98 -19.54 -17.66
C GLU A 249 10.58 -19.16 -16.22
N MET A 250 11.53 -18.69 -15.40
CA MET A 250 11.23 -18.20 -14.05
C MET A 250 10.31 -16.99 -14.06
N ILE A 251 10.46 -16.08 -15.03
CA ILE A 251 9.59 -14.90 -15.18
C ILE A 251 8.17 -15.36 -15.52
N ILE A 252 8.01 -16.29 -16.44
CA ILE A 252 6.72 -16.87 -16.80
C ILE A 252 6.06 -17.48 -15.57
N GLN A 253 6.77 -18.34 -14.85
CA GLN A 253 6.26 -18.99 -13.65
C GLN A 253 5.79 -17.99 -12.60
N VAL A 254 6.63 -16.99 -12.24
CA VAL A 254 6.25 -16.03 -11.21
C VAL A 254 5.09 -15.12 -11.63
N MET A 255 4.95 -14.82 -12.93
CA MET A 255 3.79 -14.10 -13.45
C MET A 255 2.51 -14.91 -13.30
N GLU A 256 2.54 -16.21 -13.59
CA GLU A 256 1.40 -17.11 -13.37
C GLU A 256 1.02 -17.21 -11.89
N GLU A 257 2.02 -17.35 -11.00
CA GLU A 257 1.82 -17.41 -9.55
C GLU A 257 1.10 -16.17 -8.99
N VAL A 258 1.33 -14.99 -9.58
CA VAL A 258 0.65 -13.73 -9.19
C VAL A 258 -0.59 -13.42 -10.04
N GLY A 259 -1.03 -14.34 -10.89
CA GLY A 259 -2.24 -14.21 -11.70
C GLY A 259 -2.11 -13.25 -12.90
N LEU A 260 -0.90 -13.01 -13.38
CA LEU A 260 -0.65 -12.24 -14.61
C LEU A 260 -0.50 -13.15 -15.81
N ASP A 261 -1.04 -12.72 -16.97
CA ASP A 261 -0.83 -13.44 -18.24
C ASP A 261 0.63 -13.30 -18.69
N PRO A 262 1.42 -14.39 -18.76
CA PRO A 262 2.83 -14.36 -19.18
C PRO A 262 3.05 -13.77 -20.60
N ASN A 263 2.06 -13.81 -21.46
CA ASN A 263 2.15 -13.21 -22.81
C ASN A 263 2.25 -11.68 -22.73
N THR A 264 1.88 -11.07 -21.62
CA THR A 264 1.96 -9.63 -21.39
C THR A 264 3.34 -9.17 -20.89
N ARG A 265 4.29 -10.08 -20.64
CA ARG A 265 5.62 -9.77 -20.05
C ARG A 265 6.45 -8.75 -20.83
N HIS A 266 6.15 -8.57 -22.12
CA HIS A 266 6.85 -7.61 -22.98
C HIS A 266 6.24 -6.20 -22.92
N ARG A 267 5.08 -6.03 -22.28
CA ARG A 267 4.44 -4.73 -22.08
C ARG A 267 5.15 -3.90 -21.02
N TYR A 268 4.87 -2.61 -21.05
CA TYR A 268 5.40 -1.63 -20.10
C TYR A 268 4.42 -1.40 -18.92
N PRO A 269 4.89 -0.96 -17.74
CA PRO A 269 4.04 -0.75 -16.57
C PRO A 269 2.79 0.09 -16.81
N HIS A 270 2.88 1.13 -17.64
CA HIS A 270 1.75 2.03 -17.95
C HIS A 270 0.64 1.38 -18.80
N GLU A 271 0.86 0.18 -19.32
CA GLU A 271 -0.15 -0.61 -20.08
C GLU A 271 -0.94 -1.55 -19.18
N PHE A 272 -0.70 -1.52 -17.87
CA PHE A 272 -1.39 -2.33 -16.87
C PHE A 272 -2.27 -1.45 -15.98
N SER A 273 -3.32 -2.04 -15.42
CA SER A 273 -4.10 -1.39 -14.37
C SER A 273 -3.34 -1.38 -13.03
N GLY A 274 -3.72 -0.51 -12.11
CA GLY A 274 -3.08 -0.43 -10.79
C GLY A 274 -3.08 -1.74 -10.01
N GLY A 275 -4.12 -2.54 -10.14
CA GLY A 275 -4.23 -3.86 -9.50
C GLY A 275 -3.41 -4.96 -10.17
N GLN A 276 -3.05 -4.77 -11.43
CA GLN A 276 -2.16 -5.68 -12.16
C GLN A 276 -0.70 -5.37 -11.88
#